data_9949e41f8fa4543f16df7dbbb11dad1a
#
_entry.id   9949e41f8fa4543f16df7dbbb11dad1a
#
_cell.length_a   1.000
_cell.length_b   1.000
_cell.length_c   1.000
_cell.angle_alpha   90.00
_cell.angle_beta   90.00
_cell.angle_gamma   90.00
#
_symmetry.space_group_name_H-M   'P 1'
#
loop_
_entity.id
_entity.type
_entity.pdbx_description
1 polymer ?
#
loop_
_entity_poly.entity_id
_entity_poly.type
_entity_poly.pdbx_seq_one_letter_code
_entity_poly.pdbx_strand_id
1 'polypeptide(L)'
;MIKKLMKSIREYKKDSLLSPAMVTLEVIMEVIIPMLMARLIDYGIQAQNLGYIWKMGILLAVTAMISLMFGVLSGKFAARASAGFAKNLRKDMYYNVQNFSFSNIDKFSTASIVTRLTTDVTNVQNAYQMIIRMAVRAPIMLIFSMFMAFQVNFEMAVIFLAAAPILGIGLYLIMTHAHPVFEKVFKTYDKLNNVVQENLHGIRVVKSYVREKHEIEKFGKISTSIYNDFTFAEKLIAFNMPLMQFCMYACMILISWFGAKLIVTTGNDPVNGMSTGQLMSLVAYAMQILMSLMMLSMVFVMIIISRASAERIVEILDEKSDLTNGESPVTEVKDGSVVFDHVSFSYTGKKDKICLSDINLNIRSGETVGIIGGTGSAKTTLVQLIPRLYDVTEGSLKVGGLDTRKYDLEALRDQVAMVLQKNVLFSGTIKENLRWGNENATDEQLIHVCQLAQADDFIQTFPDKYDTYIEQGGSNVSGGQKQRICIARALLKKPKILILDDSTSAVDTKTDALIRKAFREEIPDTTKFIIAQRISSVQDADKIIVMDKGHISAVGTHEELLASNEIYQEVYYSQVKGGSEDETAE
;
A
#
# COMPACT_ATOMS: atom_id res chain seq x y z
N MET A 1 3.38 11.62 13.61
CA MET A 1 3.52 10.22 13.16
C MET A 1 3.19 9.21 14.26
N ILE A 2 4.03 9.00 15.29
CA ILE A 2 3.84 7.94 16.32
C ILE A 2 2.47 8.00 17.01
N LYS A 3 2.03 9.18 17.47
CA LYS A 3 0.70 9.34 18.12
C LYS A 3 -0.48 8.86 17.24
N LYS A 4 -0.37 8.96 15.91
CA LYS A 4 -1.41 8.51 14.98
C LYS A 4 -1.41 6.99 14.86
N LEU A 5 -0.24 6.40 14.65
CA LEU A 5 -0.11 4.94 14.61
C LEU A 5 -0.58 4.28 15.91
N MET A 6 -0.25 4.87 17.08
CA MET A 6 -0.70 4.36 18.38
C MET A 6 -2.22 4.34 18.55
N LYS A 7 -2.99 5.15 17.81
CA LYS A 7 -4.46 5.09 17.84
C LYS A 7 -5.01 3.75 17.36
N SER A 8 -4.29 3.07 16.44
CA SER A 8 -4.69 1.77 15.91
C SER A 8 -4.40 0.59 16.85
N ILE A 9 -3.80 0.82 18.02
CA ILE A 9 -3.60 -0.23 19.05
C ILE A 9 -4.96 -0.67 19.65
N ARG A 10 -5.87 0.26 19.91
CA ARG A 10 -7.27 0.03 20.39
C ARG A 10 -7.39 -1.05 21.47
N GLU A 11 -8.07 -2.15 21.17
CA GLU A 11 -8.34 -3.28 22.07
C GLU A 11 -7.08 -4.02 22.53
N TYR A 12 -5.96 -3.88 21.82
CA TYR A 12 -4.69 -4.58 22.12
C TYR A 12 -3.77 -3.81 23.10
N LYS A 13 -4.28 -2.74 23.74
CA LYS A 13 -3.50 -1.97 24.75
C LYS A 13 -3.04 -2.83 25.92
N LYS A 14 -3.90 -3.75 26.39
CA LYS A 14 -3.57 -4.66 27.50
C LYS A 14 -2.40 -5.59 27.12
N ASP A 15 -2.46 -6.21 25.94
CA ASP A 15 -1.40 -7.10 25.45
C ASP A 15 -0.09 -6.32 25.24
N SER A 16 -0.18 -5.08 24.76
CA SER A 16 0.96 -4.17 24.54
C SER A 16 1.67 -3.75 25.84
N LEU A 17 0.96 -3.72 26.97
CA LEU A 17 1.53 -3.43 28.29
C LEU A 17 1.99 -4.70 29.01
N LEU A 18 1.28 -5.83 28.83
CA LEU A 18 1.63 -7.09 29.45
C LEU A 18 2.93 -7.68 28.88
N SER A 19 3.20 -7.50 27.58
CA SER A 19 4.42 -8.01 26.98
C SER A 19 5.69 -7.41 27.62
N PRO A 20 5.87 -6.08 27.73
CA PRO A 20 6.99 -5.48 28.47
C PRO A 20 7.07 -5.92 29.95
N ALA A 21 5.93 -6.03 30.63
CA ALA A 21 5.90 -6.48 32.02
C ALA A 21 6.41 -7.92 32.17
N MET A 22 5.98 -8.82 31.30
CA MET A 22 6.45 -10.22 31.31
C MET A 22 7.93 -10.31 30.94
N VAL A 23 8.41 -9.54 29.96
CA VAL A 23 9.85 -9.45 29.63
C VAL A 23 10.67 -9.00 30.84
N THR A 24 10.18 -8.01 31.57
CA THR A 24 10.88 -7.51 32.78
C THR A 24 11.02 -8.61 33.82
N LEU A 25 9.95 -9.38 34.08
CA LEU A 25 9.98 -10.50 35.00
C LEU A 25 10.89 -11.66 34.50
N GLU A 26 10.87 -11.95 33.20
CA GLU A 26 11.78 -12.89 32.55
C GLU A 26 13.24 -12.51 32.81
N VAL A 27 13.60 -11.24 32.53
CA VAL A 27 14.96 -10.74 32.73
C VAL A 27 15.39 -10.80 34.19
N ILE A 28 14.52 -10.47 35.14
CA ILE A 28 14.82 -10.56 36.57
C ILE A 28 15.18 -12.01 36.93
N MET A 29 14.38 -13.00 36.49
CA MET A 29 14.67 -14.40 36.74
C MET A 29 15.98 -14.84 36.08
N GLU A 30 16.23 -14.40 34.86
CA GLU A 30 17.45 -14.74 34.10
C GLU A 30 18.72 -14.17 34.73
N VAL A 31 18.66 -12.98 35.28
CA VAL A 31 19.79 -12.33 35.97
C VAL A 31 20.09 -12.95 37.35
N ILE A 32 19.12 -13.60 38.00
CA ILE A 32 19.31 -14.31 39.26
C ILE A 32 20.06 -15.65 39.07
N ILE A 33 19.92 -16.30 37.89
CA ILE A 33 20.54 -17.62 37.63
C ILE A 33 22.05 -17.65 37.87
N PRO A 34 22.88 -16.70 37.35
CA PRO A 34 24.33 -16.72 37.63
C PRO A 34 24.66 -16.58 39.11
N MET A 35 23.90 -15.82 39.89
CA MET A 35 24.09 -15.69 41.32
C MET A 35 23.80 -17.03 42.06
N LEU A 36 22.72 -17.73 41.69
CA LEU A 36 22.40 -19.04 42.26
C LEU A 36 23.46 -20.06 41.87
N MET A 37 23.97 -20.00 40.64
CA MET A 37 25.06 -20.88 40.19
C MET A 37 26.34 -20.63 41.00
N ALA A 38 26.68 -19.37 41.29
CA ALA A 38 27.81 -19.03 42.16
C ALA A 38 27.66 -19.71 43.52
N ARG A 39 26.49 -19.59 44.17
CA ARG A 39 26.21 -20.23 45.46
C ARG A 39 26.28 -21.75 45.39
N LEU A 40 25.84 -22.36 44.30
CA LEU A 40 25.94 -23.81 44.10
C LEU A 40 27.40 -24.25 44.03
N ILE A 41 28.26 -23.50 43.36
CA ILE A 41 29.69 -23.80 43.26
C ILE A 41 30.37 -23.66 44.64
N ASP A 42 30.18 -22.53 45.32
CA ASP A 42 30.88 -22.19 46.54
C ASP A 42 30.44 -23.08 47.74
N TYR A 43 29.13 -23.17 47.99
CA TYR A 43 28.59 -23.88 49.16
C TYR A 43 28.17 -25.33 48.87
N GLY A 44 28.11 -25.70 47.58
CA GLY A 44 27.79 -27.08 47.18
C GLY A 44 29.03 -27.88 46.79
N ILE A 45 29.67 -27.46 45.67
CA ILE A 45 30.78 -28.21 45.07
C ILE A 45 32.05 -28.11 45.96
N GLN A 46 32.47 -26.88 46.28
CA GLN A 46 33.68 -26.68 47.07
C GLN A 46 33.55 -27.18 48.51
N ALA A 47 32.37 -26.99 49.11
CA ALA A 47 32.07 -27.52 50.44
C ALA A 47 31.72 -29.01 50.44
N GLN A 48 31.76 -29.71 49.28
CA GLN A 48 31.43 -31.15 49.12
C GLN A 48 30.05 -31.53 49.71
N ASN A 49 29.09 -30.60 49.68
CA ASN A 49 27.77 -30.79 50.29
C ASN A 49 26.72 -31.19 49.24
N LEU A 50 26.51 -32.49 49.04
CA LEU A 50 25.55 -33.04 48.09
C LEU A 50 24.11 -32.57 48.36
N GLY A 51 23.71 -32.45 49.63
CA GLY A 51 22.37 -31.96 50.00
C GLY A 51 22.12 -30.52 49.53
N TYR A 52 23.14 -29.68 49.64
CA TYR A 52 23.05 -28.28 49.13
C TYR A 52 23.01 -28.23 47.60
N ILE A 53 23.79 -29.11 46.93
CA ILE A 53 23.77 -29.22 45.45
C ILE A 53 22.37 -29.56 44.95
N TRP A 54 21.73 -30.59 45.55
CA TRP A 54 20.37 -30.97 45.19
C TRP A 54 19.36 -29.82 45.41
N LYS A 55 19.43 -29.15 46.55
CA LYS A 55 18.56 -28.02 46.88
C LYS A 55 18.72 -26.87 45.88
N MET A 56 19.95 -26.48 45.57
CA MET A 56 20.23 -25.40 44.62
C MET A 56 19.95 -25.81 43.18
N GLY A 57 20.17 -27.06 42.80
CA GLY A 57 19.81 -27.58 41.47
C GLY A 57 18.30 -27.52 41.22
N ILE A 58 17.50 -27.92 42.21
CA ILE A 58 16.04 -27.79 42.13
C ILE A 58 15.64 -26.32 42.03
N LEU A 59 16.23 -25.41 42.84
CA LEU A 59 15.94 -24.00 42.79
C LEU A 59 16.30 -23.37 41.44
N LEU A 60 17.44 -23.73 40.85
CA LEU A 60 17.84 -23.31 39.50
C LEU A 60 16.85 -23.78 38.43
N ALA A 61 16.45 -25.06 38.51
CA ALA A 61 15.45 -25.61 37.57
C ALA A 61 14.10 -24.88 37.67
N VAL A 62 13.63 -24.62 38.89
CA VAL A 62 12.40 -23.87 39.13
C VAL A 62 12.52 -22.42 38.60
N THR A 63 13.64 -21.74 38.87
CA THR A 63 13.90 -20.38 38.39
C THR A 63 13.91 -20.35 36.85
N ALA A 64 14.57 -21.30 36.20
CA ALA A 64 14.61 -21.44 34.76
C ALA A 64 13.21 -21.70 34.16
N MET A 65 12.41 -22.57 34.82
CA MET A 65 11.01 -22.81 34.39
C MET A 65 10.14 -21.57 34.50
N ILE A 66 10.28 -20.80 35.58
CA ILE A 66 9.56 -19.55 35.76
C ILE A 66 10.00 -18.51 34.67
N SER A 67 11.30 -18.40 34.41
CA SER A 67 11.82 -17.54 33.34
C SER A 67 11.24 -17.95 31.99
N LEU A 68 11.25 -19.24 31.66
CA LEU A 68 10.65 -19.76 30.43
C LEU A 68 9.16 -19.40 30.32
N MET A 69 8.41 -19.57 31.42
CA MET A 69 6.99 -19.22 31.45
C MET A 69 6.77 -17.73 31.12
N PHE A 70 7.52 -16.83 31.74
CA PHE A 70 7.42 -15.39 31.45
C PHE A 70 7.83 -15.06 30.01
N GLY A 71 8.87 -15.73 29.50
CA GLY A 71 9.31 -15.58 28.10
C GLY A 71 8.24 -16.00 27.10
N VAL A 72 7.58 -17.15 27.34
CA VAL A 72 6.46 -17.62 26.49
C VAL A 72 5.26 -16.65 26.57
N LEU A 73 4.90 -16.21 27.77
CA LEU A 73 3.80 -15.25 27.94
C LEU A 73 4.10 -13.91 27.25
N SER A 74 5.33 -13.40 27.43
CA SER A 74 5.78 -12.19 26.74
C SER A 74 5.69 -12.31 25.22
N GLY A 75 6.18 -13.45 24.67
CA GLY A 75 6.09 -13.75 23.24
C GLY A 75 4.66 -13.81 22.73
N LYS A 76 3.77 -14.48 23.48
CA LYS A 76 2.34 -14.58 23.17
C LYS A 76 1.67 -13.19 23.13
N PHE A 77 1.89 -12.37 24.16
CA PHE A 77 1.30 -11.02 24.21
C PHE A 77 1.89 -10.10 23.12
N ALA A 78 3.21 -10.19 22.86
CA ALA A 78 3.85 -9.42 21.80
C ALA A 78 3.29 -9.76 20.41
N ALA A 79 3.16 -11.05 20.09
CA ALA A 79 2.61 -11.52 18.84
C ALA A 79 1.16 -11.07 18.65
N ARG A 80 0.33 -11.22 19.71
CA ARG A 80 -1.07 -10.81 19.67
C ARG A 80 -1.22 -9.29 19.53
N ALA A 81 -0.43 -8.52 20.26
CA ALA A 81 -0.43 -7.06 20.18
C ALA A 81 0.00 -6.56 18.80
N SER A 82 1.10 -7.09 18.25
CA SER A 82 1.62 -6.65 16.96
C SER A 82 0.72 -7.05 15.78
N ALA A 83 0.20 -8.28 15.78
CA ALA A 83 -0.73 -8.73 14.76
C ALA A 83 -2.07 -7.96 14.82
N GLY A 84 -2.59 -7.72 16.03
CA GLY A 84 -3.79 -6.92 16.24
C GLY A 84 -3.61 -5.47 15.83
N PHE A 85 -2.50 -4.86 16.16
CA PHE A 85 -2.13 -3.52 15.71
C PHE A 85 -2.10 -3.43 14.17
N ALA A 86 -1.42 -4.38 13.51
CA ALA A 86 -1.35 -4.42 12.04
C ALA A 86 -2.73 -4.65 11.38
N LYS A 87 -3.58 -5.51 11.97
CA LYS A 87 -4.98 -5.70 11.54
C LYS A 87 -5.74 -4.36 11.55
N ASN A 88 -5.68 -3.65 12.67
CA ASN A 88 -6.37 -2.37 12.80
C ASN A 88 -5.81 -1.32 11.86
N LEU A 89 -4.48 -1.28 11.68
CA LEU A 89 -3.81 -0.35 10.79
C LEU A 89 -4.22 -0.57 9.33
N ARG A 90 -4.26 -1.83 8.87
CA ARG A 90 -4.77 -2.18 7.53
C ARG A 90 -6.23 -1.78 7.35
N LYS A 91 -7.05 -2.03 8.38
CA LYS A 91 -8.46 -1.63 8.36
C LYS A 91 -8.62 -0.12 8.24
N ASP A 92 -7.90 0.65 9.05
CA ASP A 92 -7.97 2.11 9.05
C ASP A 92 -7.53 2.70 7.70
N MET A 93 -6.42 2.18 7.15
CA MET A 93 -5.92 2.57 5.83
C MET A 93 -6.91 2.21 4.72
N TYR A 94 -7.42 0.98 4.71
CA TYR A 94 -8.35 0.52 3.68
C TYR A 94 -9.64 1.35 3.68
N TYR A 95 -10.20 1.62 4.85
CA TYR A 95 -11.40 2.44 4.98
C TYR A 95 -11.16 3.89 4.51
N ASN A 96 -9.97 4.44 4.80
CA ASN A 96 -9.63 5.78 4.31
C ASN A 96 -9.49 5.81 2.79
N VAL A 97 -8.86 4.78 2.20
CA VAL A 97 -8.72 4.65 0.73
C VAL A 97 -10.10 4.52 0.05
N GLN A 98 -11.08 3.83 0.66
CA GLN A 98 -12.44 3.76 0.11
C GLN A 98 -13.15 5.13 0.07
N ASN A 99 -12.77 6.05 0.94
CA ASN A 99 -13.31 7.41 0.97
C ASN A 99 -12.52 8.40 0.08
N PHE A 100 -11.48 7.96 -0.62
CA PHE A 100 -10.69 8.81 -1.50
C PHE A 100 -11.51 9.26 -2.71
N SER A 101 -11.31 10.52 -3.10
CA SER A 101 -11.71 11.02 -4.40
C SER A 101 -10.78 10.51 -5.50
N PHE A 102 -11.14 10.72 -6.75
CA PHE A 102 -10.28 10.37 -7.88
C PHE A 102 -8.96 11.15 -7.85
N SER A 103 -8.95 12.42 -7.43
CA SER A 103 -7.73 13.22 -7.27
C SER A 103 -6.76 12.62 -6.25
N ASN A 104 -7.27 12.07 -5.14
CA ASN A 104 -6.44 11.37 -4.16
C ASN A 104 -5.86 10.06 -4.75
N ILE A 105 -6.66 9.31 -5.53
CA ILE A 105 -6.19 8.06 -6.17
C ILE A 105 -5.13 8.37 -7.24
N ASP A 106 -5.28 9.46 -7.98
CA ASP A 106 -4.29 9.90 -8.97
C ASP A 106 -2.96 10.32 -8.32
N LYS A 107 -3.01 10.88 -7.10
CA LYS A 107 -1.84 11.22 -6.29
C LYS A 107 -1.07 9.97 -5.83
N PHE A 108 -1.79 8.92 -5.45
CA PHE A 108 -1.23 7.65 -4.99
C PHE A 108 -1.46 6.57 -6.04
N SER A 109 -0.43 6.11 -6.74
CA SER A 109 -0.61 4.98 -7.67
C SER A 109 -1.17 3.75 -6.93
N THR A 110 -2.01 2.96 -7.59
CA THR A 110 -2.60 1.73 -7.04
C THR A 110 -1.52 0.77 -6.49
N ALA A 111 -0.42 0.61 -7.22
CA ALA A 111 0.71 -0.21 -6.79
C ALA A 111 1.32 0.29 -5.47
N SER A 112 1.43 1.63 -5.30
CA SER A 112 1.91 2.24 -4.06
C SER A 112 0.97 1.97 -2.88
N ILE A 113 -0.34 2.08 -3.09
CA ILE A 113 -1.35 1.79 -2.05
C ILE A 113 -1.25 0.32 -1.61
N VAL A 114 -1.15 -0.62 -2.56
CA VAL A 114 -0.99 -2.05 -2.27
C VAL A 114 0.28 -2.31 -1.45
N THR A 115 1.43 -1.72 -1.84
CA THR A 115 2.70 -1.88 -1.10
C THR A 115 2.57 -1.35 0.33
N ARG A 116 1.89 -0.22 0.54
CA ARG A 116 1.66 0.37 1.86
C ARG A 116 0.76 -0.52 2.74
N LEU A 117 -0.29 -1.12 2.17
CA LEU A 117 -1.20 -2.03 2.88
C LEU A 117 -0.57 -3.39 3.22
N THR A 118 0.45 -3.81 2.49
CA THR A 118 1.11 -5.11 2.65
C THR A 118 2.48 -4.98 3.32
N THR A 119 3.49 -4.60 2.56
CA THR A 119 4.90 -4.58 2.98
C THR A 119 5.15 -3.54 4.08
N ASP A 120 4.67 -2.31 3.92
CA ASP A 120 4.91 -1.25 4.91
C ASP A 120 4.25 -1.55 6.24
N VAL A 121 3.01 -2.05 6.23
CA VAL A 121 2.33 -2.47 7.47
C VAL A 121 3.07 -3.63 8.13
N THR A 122 3.62 -4.58 7.36
CA THR A 122 4.40 -5.70 7.91
C THR A 122 5.71 -5.20 8.54
N ASN A 123 6.40 -4.25 7.92
CA ASN A 123 7.62 -3.64 8.49
C ASN A 123 7.31 -2.94 9.81
N VAL A 124 6.24 -2.15 9.87
CA VAL A 124 5.82 -1.45 11.09
C VAL A 124 5.32 -2.43 12.15
N GLN A 125 4.65 -3.53 11.79
CA GLN A 125 4.27 -4.61 12.69
C GLN A 125 5.49 -5.25 13.36
N ASN A 126 6.51 -5.61 12.57
CA ASN A 126 7.74 -6.23 13.07
C ASN A 126 8.50 -5.27 14.00
N ALA A 127 8.62 -4.00 13.60
CA ALA A 127 9.23 -2.99 14.45
C ALA A 127 8.47 -2.80 15.78
N TYR A 128 7.14 -2.76 15.73
CA TYR A 128 6.31 -2.66 16.91
C TYR A 128 6.52 -3.86 17.86
N GLN A 129 6.55 -5.07 17.32
CA GLN A 129 6.85 -6.28 18.11
C GLN A 129 8.23 -6.24 18.76
N MET A 130 9.25 -5.77 18.02
CA MET A 130 10.60 -5.60 18.55
C MET A 130 10.65 -4.53 19.64
N ILE A 131 9.95 -3.41 19.46
CA ILE A 131 9.90 -2.32 20.44
C ILE A 131 9.29 -2.80 21.76
N ILE A 132 8.15 -3.45 21.75
CA ILE A 132 7.46 -3.87 22.98
C ILE A 132 8.13 -5.05 23.70
N ARG A 133 9.07 -5.76 23.04
CA ARG A 133 9.78 -6.90 23.62
C ARG A 133 11.29 -6.63 23.75
N MET A 134 11.99 -6.47 22.61
CA MET A 134 13.45 -6.40 22.60
C MET A 134 14.00 -5.06 23.07
N ALA A 135 13.34 -3.95 22.71
CA ALA A 135 13.76 -2.61 23.16
C ALA A 135 13.53 -2.40 24.67
N VAL A 136 12.65 -3.21 25.28
CA VAL A 136 12.47 -3.23 26.74
C VAL A 136 13.46 -4.20 27.39
N ARG A 137 13.64 -5.40 26.81
CA ARG A 137 14.54 -6.43 27.33
C ARG A 137 16.00 -5.95 27.43
N ALA A 138 16.52 -5.34 26.35
CA ALA A 138 17.94 -5.00 26.28
C ALA A 138 18.41 -3.99 27.35
N PRO A 139 17.75 -2.83 27.55
CA PRO A 139 18.15 -1.91 28.61
C PRO A 139 17.98 -2.48 30.01
N ILE A 140 16.91 -3.23 30.26
CA ILE A 140 16.64 -3.84 31.56
C ILE A 140 17.70 -4.89 31.86
N MET A 141 18.04 -5.76 30.90
CA MET A 141 19.10 -6.75 31.04
C MET A 141 20.46 -6.08 31.34
N LEU A 142 20.79 -5.01 30.59
CA LEU A 142 22.01 -4.26 30.80
C LEU A 142 22.11 -3.70 32.24
N ILE A 143 21.03 -3.02 32.68
CA ILE A 143 20.98 -2.39 34.00
C ILE A 143 21.05 -3.43 35.12
N PHE A 144 20.22 -4.50 35.04
CA PHE A 144 20.18 -5.49 36.09
C PHE A 144 21.44 -6.35 36.12
N SER A 145 22.00 -6.75 34.97
CA SER A 145 23.27 -7.53 34.95
C SER A 145 24.44 -6.68 35.46
N MET A 146 24.48 -5.37 35.11
CA MET A 146 25.49 -4.43 35.64
C MET A 146 25.34 -4.27 37.16
N PHE A 147 24.11 -4.09 37.66
CA PHE A 147 23.82 -3.97 39.08
C PHE A 147 24.27 -5.24 39.85
N MET A 148 23.93 -6.44 39.32
CA MET A 148 24.35 -7.69 39.94
C MET A 148 25.87 -7.90 39.90
N ALA A 149 26.54 -7.48 38.84
CA ALA A 149 28.00 -7.53 38.77
C ALA A 149 28.64 -6.66 39.84
N PHE A 150 28.11 -5.44 40.12
CA PHE A 150 28.56 -4.61 41.21
C PHE A 150 28.30 -5.21 42.60
N GLN A 151 27.20 -5.93 42.76
CA GLN A 151 26.90 -6.64 44.02
C GLN A 151 27.84 -7.82 44.26
N VAL A 152 28.34 -8.48 43.21
CA VAL A 152 29.29 -9.58 43.34
C VAL A 152 30.69 -9.08 43.71
N ASN A 153 31.23 -8.13 42.91
CA ASN A 153 32.51 -7.53 43.22
C ASN A 153 32.64 -6.19 42.52
N PHE A 154 32.81 -5.09 43.29
CA PHE A 154 32.87 -3.73 42.79
C PHE A 154 34.06 -3.50 41.83
N GLU A 155 35.26 -3.99 42.21
CA GLU A 155 36.49 -3.77 41.44
C GLU A 155 36.42 -4.43 40.05
N MET A 156 35.89 -5.64 40.00
CA MET A 156 35.71 -6.38 38.74
C MET A 156 34.61 -5.78 37.89
N ALA A 157 33.54 -5.27 38.49
CA ALA A 157 32.44 -4.65 37.76
C ALA A 157 32.85 -3.37 37.01
N VAL A 158 33.89 -2.66 37.45
CA VAL A 158 34.46 -1.48 36.75
C VAL A 158 34.97 -1.86 35.34
N ILE A 159 35.43 -3.10 35.13
CA ILE A 159 35.85 -3.62 33.82
C ILE A 159 34.68 -3.52 32.83
N PHE A 160 33.47 -3.86 33.25
CA PHE A 160 32.27 -3.76 32.41
C PHE A 160 31.88 -2.31 32.14
N LEU A 161 32.04 -1.44 33.18
CA LEU A 161 31.76 -0.02 33.04
C LEU A 161 32.70 0.64 32.03
N ALA A 162 33.91 0.13 31.84
CA ALA A 162 34.86 0.59 30.84
C ALA A 162 34.56 -0.04 29.44
N ALA A 163 34.24 -1.32 29.40
CA ALA A 163 33.99 -2.05 28.13
C ALA A 163 32.68 -1.62 27.46
N ALA A 164 31.61 -1.36 28.23
CA ALA A 164 30.32 -0.99 27.67
C ALA A 164 30.34 0.31 26.85
N PRO A 165 30.97 1.42 27.29
CA PRO A 165 31.16 2.61 26.47
C PRO A 165 32.01 2.36 25.23
N ILE A 166 33.09 1.59 25.33
CA ILE A 166 33.96 1.26 24.18
C ILE A 166 33.14 0.55 23.10
N LEU A 167 32.39 -0.48 23.48
CA LEU A 167 31.51 -1.18 22.56
C LEU A 167 30.39 -0.27 22.02
N GLY A 168 29.74 0.50 22.90
CA GLY A 168 28.67 1.43 22.52
C GLY A 168 29.13 2.50 21.53
N ILE A 169 30.29 3.10 21.74
CA ILE A 169 30.89 4.09 20.82
C ILE A 169 31.26 3.40 19.50
N GLY A 170 31.88 2.22 19.56
CA GLY A 170 32.23 1.45 18.35
C GLY A 170 30.99 1.11 17.52
N LEU A 171 29.92 0.61 18.13
CA LEU A 171 28.65 0.34 17.47
C LEU A 171 28.02 1.59 16.87
N TYR A 172 28.05 2.70 17.61
CA TYR A 172 27.55 4.00 17.13
C TYR A 172 28.32 4.49 15.89
N LEU A 173 29.65 4.41 15.91
CA LEU A 173 30.50 4.80 14.78
C LEU A 173 30.23 3.92 13.54
N ILE A 174 30.16 2.60 13.72
CA ILE A 174 29.82 1.67 12.61
C ILE A 174 28.47 2.08 12.02
N MET A 175 27.46 2.31 12.85
CA MET A 175 26.11 2.62 12.42
C MET A 175 26.02 3.94 11.65
N THR A 176 26.63 5.00 12.19
CA THR A 176 26.61 6.34 11.56
C THR A 176 27.30 6.36 10.20
N HIS A 177 28.31 5.51 10.00
CA HIS A 177 29.01 5.42 8.71
C HIS A 177 28.34 4.45 7.73
N ALA A 178 27.70 3.38 8.21
CA ALA A 178 27.00 2.43 7.37
C ALA A 178 25.65 2.98 6.86
N HIS A 179 24.92 3.73 7.68
CA HIS A 179 23.59 4.24 7.36
C HIS A 179 23.50 5.01 6.02
N PRO A 180 24.35 6.05 5.74
CA PRO A 180 24.25 6.80 4.48
C PRO A 180 24.58 5.94 3.25
N VAL A 181 25.44 4.90 3.42
CA VAL A 181 25.74 3.97 2.34
C VAL A 181 24.53 3.09 2.02
N PHE A 182 23.83 2.60 3.04
CA PHE A 182 22.57 1.86 2.84
C PHE A 182 21.49 2.71 2.18
N GLU A 183 21.33 3.97 2.57
CA GLU A 183 20.41 4.87 1.87
C GLU A 183 20.73 5.00 0.38
N LYS A 184 22.01 5.11 0.03
CA LYS A 184 22.47 5.14 -1.37
C LYS A 184 22.14 3.83 -2.08
N VAL A 185 22.38 2.70 -1.43
CA VAL A 185 22.06 1.36 -1.94
C VAL A 185 20.58 1.24 -2.25
N PHE A 186 19.70 1.62 -1.32
CA PHE A 186 18.23 1.57 -1.53
C PHE A 186 17.78 2.45 -2.70
N LYS A 187 18.31 3.67 -2.83
CA LYS A 187 18.03 4.54 -3.99
C LYS A 187 18.50 3.91 -5.32
N THR A 188 19.59 3.14 -5.29
CA THR A 188 20.08 2.45 -6.48
C THR A 188 19.25 1.20 -6.78
N TYR A 189 18.70 0.52 -5.76
CA TYR A 189 17.71 -0.55 -5.94
C TYR A 189 16.43 -0.03 -6.60
N ASP A 190 15.94 1.16 -6.23
CA ASP A 190 14.79 1.77 -6.88
C ASP A 190 15.04 2.00 -8.38
N LYS A 191 16.25 2.47 -8.73
CA LYS A 191 16.66 2.60 -10.15
C LYS A 191 16.71 1.24 -10.87
N LEU A 192 17.23 0.20 -10.20
CA LEU A 192 17.25 -1.16 -10.75
C LEU A 192 15.83 -1.67 -11.01
N ASN A 193 14.93 -1.52 -10.04
CA ASN A 193 13.54 -1.92 -10.16
C ASN A 193 12.85 -1.22 -11.33
N ASN A 194 13.07 0.08 -11.50
CA ASN A 194 12.52 0.84 -12.62
C ASN A 194 13.03 0.31 -13.96
N VAL A 195 14.34 0.03 -14.08
CA VAL A 195 14.93 -0.53 -15.32
C VAL A 195 14.36 -1.92 -15.61
N VAL A 196 14.19 -2.77 -14.60
CA VAL A 196 13.59 -4.10 -14.76
C VAL A 196 12.13 -4.00 -15.19
N GLN A 197 11.33 -3.13 -14.55
CA GLN A 197 9.93 -2.92 -14.92
C GLN A 197 9.80 -2.38 -16.35
N GLU A 198 10.61 -1.37 -16.72
CA GLU A 198 10.65 -0.81 -18.06
C GLU A 198 10.97 -1.89 -19.09
N ASN A 199 12.01 -2.69 -18.83
CA ASN A 199 12.44 -3.76 -19.73
C ASN A 199 11.38 -4.86 -19.88
N LEU A 200 10.79 -5.33 -18.77
CA LEU A 200 9.74 -6.36 -18.79
C LEU A 200 8.47 -5.85 -19.49
N HIS A 201 8.11 -4.60 -19.27
CA HIS A 201 6.96 -4.00 -19.94
C HIS A 201 7.20 -3.84 -21.45
N GLY A 202 8.41 -3.42 -21.82
CA GLY A 202 8.87 -3.25 -23.20
C GLY A 202 9.55 -4.46 -23.82
N ILE A 203 9.48 -5.68 -23.24
CA ILE A 203 10.29 -6.83 -23.66
C ILE A 203 10.09 -7.20 -25.13
N ARG A 204 8.88 -7.04 -25.66
CA ARG A 204 8.59 -7.28 -27.08
C ARG A 204 9.33 -6.29 -27.99
N VAL A 205 9.44 -5.03 -27.54
CA VAL A 205 10.20 -3.99 -28.27
C VAL A 205 11.69 -4.33 -28.22
N VAL A 206 12.23 -4.65 -27.03
CA VAL A 206 13.64 -5.06 -26.89
C VAL A 206 13.98 -6.22 -27.83
N LYS A 207 13.09 -7.22 -27.91
CA LYS A 207 13.25 -8.39 -28.78
C LYS A 207 13.13 -8.03 -30.26
N SER A 208 12.14 -7.24 -30.66
CA SER A 208 11.92 -6.86 -32.07
C SER A 208 13.05 -5.98 -32.63
N TYR A 209 13.69 -5.17 -31.79
CA TYR A 209 14.81 -4.32 -32.18
C TYR A 209 16.20 -4.93 -31.89
N VAL A 210 16.26 -6.17 -31.39
CA VAL A 210 17.51 -6.90 -31.05
C VAL A 210 18.41 -6.07 -30.12
N ARG A 211 17.83 -5.50 -29.05
CA ARG A 211 18.53 -4.61 -28.10
C ARG A 211 18.86 -5.27 -26.76
N GLU A 212 18.83 -6.59 -26.67
CA GLU A 212 19.11 -7.33 -25.44
C GLU A 212 20.49 -6.99 -24.86
N LYS A 213 21.52 -6.88 -25.70
CA LYS A 213 22.88 -6.55 -25.24
C LYS A 213 22.95 -5.18 -24.56
N HIS A 214 22.23 -4.20 -25.10
CA HIS A 214 22.15 -2.85 -24.53
C HIS A 214 21.47 -2.87 -23.15
N GLU A 215 20.35 -3.58 -23.01
CA GLU A 215 19.63 -3.69 -21.75
C GLU A 215 20.42 -4.49 -20.70
N ILE A 216 21.12 -5.56 -21.10
CA ILE A 216 22.03 -6.31 -20.21
C ILE A 216 23.16 -5.41 -19.70
N GLU A 217 23.73 -4.57 -20.56
CA GLU A 217 24.80 -3.64 -20.16
C GLU A 217 24.26 -2.55 -19.21
N LYS A 218 23.08 -1.97 -19.49
CA LYS A 218 22.38 -1.00 -18.64
C LYS A 218 22.11 -1.58 -17.25
N PHE A 219 21.55 -2.78 -17.19
CA PHE A 219 21.32 -3.52 -15.95
C PHE A 219 22.62 -3.83 -15.21
N GLY A 220 23.66 -4.32 -15.94
CA GLY A 220 24.94 -4.67 -15.38
C GLY A 220 25.66 -3.50 -14.69
N LYS A 221 25.62 -2.30 -15.28
CA LYS A 221 26.18 -1.08 -14.67
C LYS A 221 25.53 -0.75 -13.32
N ILE A 222 24.19 -0.84 -13.25
CA ILE A 222 23.45 -0.56 -12.01
C ILE A 222 23.72 -1.66 -10.98
N SER A 223 23.68 -2.92 -11.39
CA SER A 223 23.97 -4.08 -10.54
C SER A 223 25.38 -4.02 -9.94
N THR A 224 26.39 -3.63 -10.74
CA THR A 224 27.77 -3.45 -10.28
C THR A 224 27.88 -2.28 -9.27
N SER A 225 27.12 -1.20 -9.47
CA SER A 225 27.08 -0.10 -8.50
C SER A 225 26.49 -0.56 -7.16
N ILE A 226 25.40 -1.33 -7.19
CA ILE A 226 24.82 -1.94 -5.98
C ILE A 226 25.82 -2.85 -5.29
N TYR A 227 26.48 -3.72 -6.05
CA TYR A 227 27.50 -4.63 -5.52
C TYR A 227 28.61 -3.88 -4.77
N ASN A 228 29.14 -2.81 -5.37
CA ASN A 228 30.24 -2.04 -4.78
C ASN A 228 29.78 -1.33 -3.49
N ASP A 229 28.63 -0.62 -3.55
CA ASP A 229 28.10 0.12 -2.42
C ASP A 229 27.67 -0.84 -1.29
N PHE A 230 27.01 -1.96 -1.63
CA PHE A 230 26.58 -2.97 -0.65
C PHE A 230 27.78 -3.67 -0.01
N THR A 231 28.80 -4.04 -0.80
CA THR A 231 30.02 -4.65 -0.27
C THR A 231 30.74 -3.71 0.69
N PHE A 232 30.75 -2.40 0.40
CA PHE A 232 31.35 -1.42 1.31
C PHE A 232 30.54 -1.29 2.62
N ALA A 233 29.22 -1.24 2.54
CA ALA A 233 28.34 -1.21 3.72
C ALA A 233 28.51 -2.48 4.57
N GLU A 234 28.52 -3.65 3.94
CA GLU A 234 28.70 -4.93 4.63
C GLU A 234 30.08 -5.05 5.29
N LYS A 235 31.15 -4.54 4.66
CA LYS A 235 32.48 -4.48 5.30
C LYS A 235 32.45 -3.66 6.60
N LEU A 236 31.71 -2.55 6.63
CA LEU A 236 31.54 -1.75 7.86
C LEU A 236 30.77 -2.53 8.93
N ILE A 237 29.65 -3.17 8.55
CA ILE A 237 28.85 -3.98 9.48
C ILE A 237 29.58 -5.23 9.95
N ALA A 238 30.38 -5.84 9.07
CA ALA A 238 31.17 -7.02 9.41
C ALA A 238 32.12 -6.77 10.60
N PHE A 239 32.55 -5.53 10.83
CA PHE A 239 33.34 -5.14 12.00
C PHE A 239 32.58 -5.27 13.33
N ASN A 240 31.26 -5.33 13.31
CA ASN A 240 30.43 -5.43 14.51
C ASN A 240 30.73 -6.70 15.34
N MET A 241 30.79 -7.86 14.68
CA MET A 241 31.06 -9.13 15.36
C MET A 241 32.49 -9.22 15.92
N PRO A 242 33.57 -8.88 15.18
CA PRO A 242 34.93 -8.83 15.73
C PRO A 242 35.08 -7.85 16.89
N LEU A 243 34.46 -6.66 16.82
CA LEU A 243 34.49 -5.68 17.91
C LEU A 243 33.83 -6.23 19.17
N MET A 244 32.68 -6.85 19.04
CA MET A 244 31.96 -7.49 20.14
C MET A 244 32.78 -8.62 20.74
N GLN A 245 33.35 -9.51 19.90
CA GLN A 245 34.19 -10.61 20.36
C GLN A 245 35.45 -10.12 21.06
N PHE A 246 36.09 -9.08 20.52
CA PHE A 246 37.25 -8.46 21.17
C PHE A 246 36.89 -7.94 22.58
N CYS A 247 35.83 -7.16 22.72
CA CYS A 247 35.36 -6.66 24.02
C CYS A 247 35.01 -7.83 24.97
N MET A 248 34.36 -8.88 24.47
CA MET A 248 34.00 -10.06 25.25
C MET A 248 35.24 -10.79 25.77
N TYR A 249 36.18 -11.12 24.90
CA TYR A 249 37.41 -11.79 25.28
C TYR A 249 38.31 -10.94 26.18
N ALA A 250 38.40 -9.64 25.90
CA ALA A 250 39.13 -8.71 26.75
C ALA A 250 38.53 -8.69 28.19
N CYS A 251 37.20 -8.56 28.30
CA CYS A 251 36.53 -8.67 29.61
C CYS A 251 36.80 -10.02 30.28
N MET A 252 36.65 -11.14 29.57
CA MET A 252 36.89 -12.48 30.11
C MET A 252 38.32 -12.64 30.59
N ILE A 253 39.32 -12.21 29.81
CA ILE A 253 40.74 -12.30 30.18
C ILE A 253 41.02 -11.43 31.42
N LEU A 254 40.57 -10.17 31.43
CA LEU A 254 40.81 -9.27 32.57
C LEU A 254 40.13 -9.77 33.83
N ILE A 255 38.87 -10.19 33.76
CA ILE A 255 38.13 -10.73 34.92
C ILE A 255 38.76 -12.01 35.41
N SER A 256 39.14 -12.93 34.51
CA SER A 256 39.80 -14.19 34.88
C SER A 256 41.16 -13.92 35.50
N TRP A 257 41.97 -13.00 34.96
CA TRP A 257 43.30 -12.67 35.46
C TRP A 257 43.24 -12.02 36.85
N PHE A 258 42.50 -10.91 36.95
CA PHE A 258 42.41 -10.18 38.23
C PHE A 258 41.59 -10.98 39.24
N GLY A 259 40.54 -11.69 38.81
CA GLY A 259 39.73 -12.53 39.65
C GLY A 259 40.52 -13.71 40.22
N ALA A 260 41.28 -14.45 39.38
CA ALA A 260 42.14 -15.54 39.85
C ALA A 260 43.19 -15.04 40.82
N LYS A 261 43.84 -13.87 40.56
CA LYS A 261 44.77 -13.26 41.50
C LYS A 261 44.09 -12.96 42.84
N LEU A 262 42.90 -12.39 42.83
CA LEU A 262 42.15 -12.06 44.04
C LEU A 262 41.75 -13.36 44.82
N ILE A 263 41.29 -14.38 44.14
CA ILE A 263 40.93 -15.69 44.73
C ILE A 263 42.14 -16.31 45.46
N VAL A 264 43.32 -16.33 44.82
CA VAL A 264 44.55 -16.90 45.39
C VAL A 264 45.04 -16.10 46.59
N THR A 265 45.00 -14.75 46.50
CA THR A 265 45.49 -13.88 47.58
C THR A 265 44.57 -13.89 48.81
N THR A 266 43.26 -14.10 48.63
CA THR A 266 42.27 -14.08 49.74
C THR A 266 41.82 -15.46 50.17
N GLY A 267 42.39 -16.53 49.60
CA GLY A 267 42.05 -17.92 49.99
C GLY A 267 40.64 -18.31 49.64
N ASN A 268 40.08 -17.78 48.51
CA ASN A 268 38.72 -18.07 48.06
C ASN A 268 37.61 -17.58 49.01
N ASP A 269 37.88 -16.48 49.76
CA ASP A 269 36.90 -15.89 50.67
C ASP A 269 35.92 -14.97 49.91
N PRO A 270 34.62 -15.30 49.90
CA PRO A 270 33.63 -14.51 49.19
C PRO A 270 33.31 -13.16 49.84
N VAL A 271 33.74 -12.94 51.08
CA VAL A 271 33.44 -11.69 51.83
C VAL A 271 34.57 -10.67 51.74
N ASN A 272 35.81 -11.14 51.97
CA ASN A 272 36.99 -10.24 51.97
C ASN A 272 37.77 -10.28 50.65
N GLY A 273 37.29 -11.01 49.67
CA GLY A 273 37.94 -11.18 48.38
C GLY A 273 36.98 -11.60 47.30
N MET A 274 37.23 -12.73 46.68
CA MET A 274 36.38 -13.31 45.64
C MET A 274 36.42 -14.84 45.68
N SER A 275 35.26 -15.49 45.48
CA SER A 275 35.16 -16.92 45.32
C SER A 275 35.17 -17.35 43.84
N THR A 276 35.43 -18.64 43.62
CA THR A 276 35.36 -19.24 42.26
C THR A 276 33.96 -19.15 41.68
N GLY A 277 32.91 -19.33 42.50
CA GLY A 277 31.52 -19.18 42.08
C GLY A 277 31.20 -17.73 41.66
N GLN A 278 31.70 -16.74 42.42
CA GLN A 278 31.58 -15.32 42.08
C GLN A 278 32.27 -14.99 40.75
N LEU A 279 33.47 -15.55 40.50
CA LEU A 279 34.17 -15.37 39.22
C LEU A 279 33.32 -15.89 38.05
N MET A 280 32.75 -17.10 38.18
CA MET A 280 31.90 -17.68 37.14
C MET A 280 30.63 -16.84 36.88
N SER A 281 30.04 -16.28 37.94
CA SER A 281 28.87 -15.39 37.76
C SER A 281 29.22 -14.08 37.07
N LEU A 282 30.41 -13.49 37.34
CA LEU A 282 30.88 -12.28 36.62
C LEU A 282 31.11 -12.57 35.13
N VAL A 283 31.64 -13.72 34.75
CA VAL A 283 31.78 -14.12 33.35
C VAL A 283 30.40 -14.23 32.67
N ALA A 284 29.41 -14.79 33.37
CA ALA A 284 28.04 -14.87 32.83
C ALA A 284 27.41 -13.47 32.67
N TYR A 285 27.59 -12.56 33.64
CA TYR A 285 27.12 -11.16 33.52
C TYR A 285 27.82 -10.41 32.40
N ALA A 286 29.12 -10.65 32.15
CA ALA A 286 29.82 -10.11 31.02
C ALA A 286 29.10 -10.42 29.70
N MET A 287 28.77 -11.68 29.50
CA MET A 287 28.04 -12.10 28.29
C MET A 287 26.67 -11.46 28.19
N GLN A 288 25.91 -11.38 29.29
CA GLN A 288 24.59 -10.75 29.30
C GLN A 288 24.65 -9.25 28.96
N ILE A 289 25.61 -8.50 29.51
CA ILE A 289 25.83 -7.07 29.27
C ILE A 289 26.16 -6.83 27.78
N LEU A 290 27.13 -7.55 27.24
CA LEU A 290 27.58 -7.37 25.87
C LEU A 290 26.51 -7.78 24.85
N MET A 291 25.80 -8.89 25.10
CA MET A 291 24.66 -9.33 24.26
C MET A 291 23.52 -8.32 24.30
N SER A 292 23.24 -7.69 25.45
CA SER A 292 22.20 -6.66 25.55
C SER A 292 22.53 -5.41 24.72
N LEU A 293 23.79 -5.00 24.66
CA LEU A 293 24.26 -3.89 23.82
C LEU A 293 24.10 -4.22 22.32
N MET A 294 24.43 -5.42 21.92
CA MET A 294 24.22 -5.89 20.54
C MET A 294 22.72 -5.90 20.16
N MET A 295 21.89 -6.40 21.08
CA MET A 295 20.44 -6.40 20.88
C MET A 295 19.87 -4.96 20.74
N LEU A 296 20.36 -4.02 21.52
CA LEU A 296 19.98 -2.63 21.45
C LEU A 296 20.35 -2.00 20.10
N SER A 297 21.54 -2.32 19.57
CA SER A 297 21.95 -1.90 18.22
C SER A 297 20.99 -2.43 17.14
N MET A 298 20.62 -3.70 17.21
CA MET A 298 19.69 -4.31 16.25
C MET A 298 18.30 -3.66 16.29
N VAL A 299 17.79 -3.35 17.47
CA VAL A 299 16.52 -2.64 17.65
C VAL A 299 16.58 -1.25 17.01
N PHE A 300 17.67 -0.54 17.17
CA PHE A 300 17.86 0.79 16.60
C PHE A 300 17.82 0.75 15.06
N VAL A 301 18.51 -0.21 14.43
CA VAL A 301 18.45 -0.43 12.98
C VAL A 301 17.02 -0.65 12.50
N MET A 302 16.28 -1.53 13.19
CA MET A 302 14.92 -1.87 12.81
C MET A 302 13.97 -0.67 12.91
N ILE A 303 14.15 0.18 13.92
CA ILE A 303 13.38 1.43 14.06
C ILE A 303 13.64 2.37 12.87
N ILE A 304 14.91 2.52 12.46
CA ILE A 304 15.27 3.36 11.31
C ILE A 304 14.61 2.84 10.03
N ILE A 305 14.74 1.55 9.74
CA ILE A 305 14.15 0.94 8.53
C ILE A 305 12.63 1.11 8.52
N SER A 306 11.97 0.90 9.66
CA SER A 306 10.51 0.99 9.74
C SER A 306 9.97 2.42 9.69
N ARG A 307 10.82 3.43 9.95
CA ARG A 307 10.41 4.84 9.94
C ARG A 307 9.86 5.28 8.58
N ALA A 308 10.54 4.93 7.49
CA ALA A 308 10.10 5.26 6.13
C ALA A 308 8.73 4.61 5.80
N SER A 309 8.55 3.33 6.19
CA SER A 309 7.26 2.64 6.05
C SER A 309 6.16 3.31 6.88
N ALA A 310 6.48 3.73 8.10
CA ALA A 310 5.55 4.44 8.98
C ALA A 310 5.13 5.81 8.42
N GLU A 311 6.05 6.56 7.81
CA GLU A 311 5.77 7.84 7.15
C GLU A 311 4.80 7.65 5.98
N ARG A 312 5.03 6.67 5.10
CA ARG A 312 4.13 6.36 3.98
C ARG A 312 2.73 5.91 4.42
N ILE A 313 2.63 5.16 5.52
CA ILE A 313 1.34 4.78 6.10
C ILE A 313 0.59 6.01 6.62
N VAL A 314 1.29 6.90 7.32
CA VAL A 314 0.69 8.13 7.87
C VAL A 314 0.23 9.07 6.78
N GLU A 315 0.91 9.14 5.62
CA GLU A 315 0.41 9.87 4.45
C GLU A 315 -0.98 9.39 4.02
N ILE A 316 -1.19 8.06 3.92
CA ILE A 316 -2.52 7.51 3.61
C ILE A 316 -3.54 7.87 4.69
N LEU A 317 -3.18 7.74 5.97
CA LEU A 317 -4.10 8.01 7.08
C LEU A 317 -4.44 9.51 7.25
N ASP A 318 -3.59 10.40 6.75
CA ASP A 318 -3.78 11.86 6.82
C ASP A 318 -4.49 12.43 5.61
N GLU A 319 -4.43 11.71 4.49
CA GLU A 319 -5.08 12.13 3.27
C GLU A 319 -6.60 12.18 3.47
N LYS A 320 -7.20 13.27 3.04
CA LYS A 320 -8.65 13.48 3.10
C LYS A 320 -9.18 13.65 1.70
N SER A 321 -10.39 13.17 1.46
CA SER A 321 -11.10 13.45 0.22
C SER A 321 -11.28 14.96 0.08
N ASP A 322 -10.97 15.49 -1.09
CA ASP A 322 -11.27 16.87 -1.48
C ASP A 322 -12.74 17.05 -1.88
N LEU A 323 -13.43 15.95 -2.18
CA LEU A 323 -14.86 15.93 -2.44
C LEU A 323 -15.62 15.61 -1.15
N THR A 324 -16.41 16.57 -0.70
CA THR A 324 -17.26 16.43 0.49
C THR A 324 -18.67 16.88 0.20
N ASN A 325 -19.63 16.31 0.89
CA ASN A 325 -21.00 16.80 0.87
C ASN A 325 -21.10 18.15 1.60
N GLY A 326 -21.98 19.02 1.12
CA GLY A 326 -22.31 20.26 1.81
C GLY A 326 -23.08 20.00 3.13
N GLU A 327 -23.39 21.07 3.88
CA GLU A 327 -24.09 20.94 5.17
C GLU A 327 -25.52 20.38 5.05
N SER A 328 -26.19 20.55 3.90
CA SER A 328 -27.55 20.06 3.63
C SER A 328 -27.62 19.57 2.18
N PRO A 329 -27.03 18.40 1.86
CA PRO A 329 -26.98 17.91 0.49
C PRO A 329 -28.37 17.45 0.01
N VAL A 330 -28.67 17.72 -1.25
CA VAL A 330 -29.90 17.28 -1.90
C VAL A 330 -29.74 15.83 -2.34
N THR A 331 -30.68 14.97 -2.02
CA THR A 331 -30.64 13.54 -2.32
C THR A 331 -31.45 13.11 -3.53
N GLU A 332 -32.20 14.03 -4.14
CA GLU A 332 -33.02 13.76 -5.30
C GLU A 332 -32.55 14.54 -6.52
N VAL A 333 -32.26 13.85 -7.61
CA VAL A 333 -31.98 14.44 -8.93
C VAL A 333 -33.28 14.46 -9.72
N LYS A 334 -33.75 15.65 -10.12
CA LYS A 334 -35.07 15.81 -10.78
C LYS A 334 -35.15 15.11 -12.13
N ASP A 335 -34.21 15.41 -13.01
CA ASP A 335 -34.17 14.91 -14.39
C ASP A 335 -32.72 14.76 -14.89
N GLY A 336 -32.54 14.34 -16.13
CA GLY A 336 -31.23 14.13 -16.76
C GLY A 336 -30.66 15.37 -17.48
N SER A 337 -31.21 16.59 -17.23
CA SER A 337 -30.64 17.78 -17.87
C SER A 337 -29.28 18.14 -17.31
N VAL A 338 -28.37 18.63 -18.19
CA VAL A 338 -27.00 19.00 -17.82
C VAL A 338 -26.66 20.37 -18.41
N VAL A 339 -26.20 21.28 -17.56
CA VAL A 339 -25.80 22.63 -17.97
C VAL A 339 -24.40 22.93 -17.47
N PHE A 340 -23.50 23.19 -18.42
CA PHE A 340 -22.17 23.74 -18.15
C PHE A 340 -22.24 25.25 -18.35
N ASP A 341 -21.89 26.01 -17.32
CA ASP A 341 -22.00 27.46 -17.28
C ASP A 341 -20.61 28.03 -16.95
N HIS A 342 -19.89 28.48 -18.00
CA HIS A 342 -18.51 28.96 -17.94
C HIS A 342 -17.55 28.02 -17.21
N VAL A 343 -17.65 26.70 -17.47
CA VAL A 343 -16.88 25.69 -16.74
C VAL A 343 -15.43 25.62 -17.24
N SER A 344 -14.50 25.83 -16.32
CA SER A 344 -13.07 25.53 -16.53
C SER A 344 -12.59 24.51 -15.50
N PHE A 345 -11.66 23.63 -15.92
CA PHE A 345 -11.17 22.56 -15.07
C PHE A 345 -9.67 22.30 -15.23
N SER A 346 -9.00 22.05 -14.10
CA SER A 346 -7.60 21.62 -14.02
C SER A 346 -7.43 20.52 -12.98
N TYR A 347 -6.81 19.39 -13.36
CA TYR A 347 -6.49 18.29 -12.43
C TYR A 347 -5.56 18.69 -11.28
N THR A 348 -4.72 19.72 -11.50
CA THR A 348 -3.78 20.22 -10.50
C THR A 348 -4.35 21.37 -9.66
N GLY A 349 -5.55 21.85 -9.97
CA GLY A 349 -6.14 23.06 -9.38
C GLY A 349 -5.40 24.35 -9.74
N LYS A 350 -4.37 24.30 -10.60
CA LYS A 350 -3.57 25.45 -10.99
C LYS A 350 -4.07 26.01 -12.33
N LYS A 351 -4.13 27.35 -12.42
CA LYS A 351 -4.58 28.06 -13.63
C LYS A 351 -3.64 27.94 -14.84
N ASP A 352 -2.40 27.52 -14.63
CA ASP A 352 -1.39 27.30 -15.68
C ASP A 352 -1.52 25.95 -16.42
N LYS A 353 -2.36 25.04 -15.90
CA LYS A 353 -2.60 23.71 -16.48
C LYS A 353 -4.09 23.42 -16.62
N ILE A 354 -4.80 24.31 -17.31
CA ILE A 354 -6.23 24.15 -17.61
C ILE A 354 -6.39 23.04 -18.64
N CYS A 355 -7.29 22.10 -18.36
CA CYS A 355 -7.63 20.99 -19.24
C CYS A 355 -8.93 21.25 -20.01
N LEU A 356 -9.91 21.90 -19.38
CA LEU A 356 -11.13 22.40 -20.00
C LEU A 356 -11.22 23.90 -19.74
N SER A 357 -11.54 24.68 -20.75
CA SER A 357 -11.57 26.14 -20.66
C SER A 357 -12.87 26.69 -21.23
N ASP A 358 -13.59 27.44 -20.39
CA ASP A 358 -14.83 28.20 -20.72
C ASP A 358 -15.88 27.34 -21.44
N ILE A 359 -16.22 26.20 -20.92
CA ILE A 359 -17.21 25.28 -21.48
C ILE A 359 -18.60 25.79 -21.18
N ASN A 360 -19.37 26.04 -22.25
CA ASN A 360 -20.76 26.47 -22.19
C ASN A 360 -21.64 25.50 -22.98
N LEU A 361 -22.49 24.73 -22.28
CA LEU A 361 -23.35 23.71 -22.88
C LEU A 361 -24.69 23.65 -22.16
N ASN A 362 -25.75 23.40 -22.91
CA ASN A 362 -27.08 23.16 -22.36
C ASN A 362 -27.68 21.92 -23.05
N ILE A 363 -27.84 20.85 -22.25
CA ILE A 363 -28.35 19.55 -22.67
C ILE A 363 -29.68 19.29 -21.94
N ARG A 364 -30.72 18.96 -22.69
CA ARG A 364 -32.04 18.64 -22.15
C ARG A 364 -32.10 17.20 -21.66
N SER A 365 -33.03 16.93 -20.76
CA SER A 365 -33.29 15.56 -20.34
C SER A 365 -33.77 14.70 -21.53
N GLY A 366 -33.22 13.50 -21.64
CA GLY A 366 -33.53 12.55 -22.74
C GLY A 366 -32.69 12.74 -24.03
N GLU A 367 -31.99 13.88 -24.18
CA GLU A 367 -31.13 14.09 -25.37
C GLU A 367 -30.01 13.07 -25.48
N THR A 368 -29.71 12.62 -26.68
CA THR A 368 -28.51 11.86 -27.03
C THR A 368 -27.44 12.82 -27.55
N VAL A 369 -26.31 12.88 -26.85
CA VAL A 369 -25.20 13.78 -27.14
C VAL A 369 -23.99 13.01 -27.60
N GLY A 370 -23.55 13.21 -28.84
CA GLY A 370 -22.29 12.70 -29.35
C GLY A 370 -21.13 13.63 -29.00
N ILE A 371 -19.95 13.10 -28.66
CA ILE A 371 -18.75 13.91 -28.42
C ILE A 371 -17.62 13.38 -29.28
N ILE A 372 -17.11 14.22 -30.16
CA ILE A 372 -16.05 13.95 -31.13
C ILE A 372 -14.86 14.89 -30.87
N GLY A 373 -13.67 14.49 -31.27
CA GLY A 373 -12.46 15.33 -31.21
C GLY A 373 -11.20 14.48 -31.18
N GLY A 374 -10.06 15.09 -31.42
CA GLY A 374 -8.76 14.45 -31.46
C GLY A 374 -8.36 13.80 -30.12
N THR A 375 -7.33 12.99 -30.14
CA THR A 375 -6.73 12.44 -28.91
C THR A 375 -6.19 13.59 -28.05
N GLY A 376 -6.51 13.60 -26.75
CA GLY A 376 -6.10 14.69 -25.86
C GLY A 376 -6.98 15.93 -25.87
N SER A 377 -8.12 15.95 -26.59
CA SER A 377 -9.06 17.08 -26.62
C SER A 377 -9.93 17.23 -25.35
N ALA A 378 -9.69 16.42 -24.31
CA ALA A 378 -10.36 16.44 -23.00
C ALA A 378 -11.82 15.96 -22.98
N LYS A 379 -12.25 15.10 -23.92
CA LYS A 379 -13.61 14.51 -23.98
C LYS A 379 -13.98 13.75 -22.71
N THR A 380 -13.12 12.82 -22.29
CA THR A 380 -13.29 12.05 -21.05
C THR A 380 -13.38 12.96 -19.83
N THR A 381 -12.54 13.99 -19.78
CA THR A 381 -12.54 14.97 -18.67
C THR A 381 -13.90 15.69 -18.57
N LEU A 382 -14.49 16.09 -19.70
CA LEU A 382 -15.78 16.76 -19.74
C LEU A 382 -16.88 15.91 -19.07
N VAL A 383 -16.99 14.65 -19.46
CA VAL A 383 -18.06 13.77 -18.94
C VAL A 383 -17.80 13.31 -17.50
N GLN A 384 -16.54 13.23 -17.05
CA GLN A 384 -16.19 12.87 -15.67
C GLN A 384 -16.63 13.91 -14.64
N LEU A 385 -16.85 15.16 -15.04
CA LEU A 385 -17.39 16.19 -14.16
C LEU A 385 -18.87 15.97 -13.84
N ILE A 386 -19.65 15.33 -14.74
CA ILE A 386 -21.11 15.14 -14.58
C ILE A 386 -21.44 14.31 -13.32
N PRO A 387 -20.83 13.12 -13.08
CA PRO A 387 -21.03 12.37 -11.82
C PRO A 387 -20.22 12.94 -10.66
N ARG A 388 -19.65 14.14 -10.79
CA ARG A 388 -18.80 14.78 -9.80
C ARG A 388 -17.68 13.87 -9.34
N LEU A 389 -16.90 13.31 -10.31
CA LEU A 389 -15.65 12.60 -9.98
C LEU A 389 -14.55 13.59 -9.58
N TYR A 390 -14.66 14.83 -10.10
CA TYR A 390 -13.88 16.01 -9.75
C TYR A 390 -14.80 17.21 -9.65
N ASP A 391 -14.46 18.20 -8.84
CA ASP A 391 -15.15 19.50 -8.81
C ASP A 391 -14.58 20.43 -9.89
N VAL A 392 -15.44 21.25 -10.47
CA VAL A 392 -15.03 22.28 -11.44
C VAL A 392 -14.12 23.31 -10.77
N THR A 393 -13.10 23.81 -11.50
CA THR A 393 -12.17 24.81 -10.98
C THR A 393 -12.80 26.22 -11.04
N GLU A 394 -13.51 26.53 -12.11
CA GLU A 394 -14.25 27.79 -12.31
C GLU A 394 -15.60 27.49 -12.96
N GLY A 395 -16.58 28.36 -12.76
CA GLY A 395 -17.93 28.21 -13.31
C GLY A 395 -18.84 27.32 -12.47
N SER A 396 -19.94 26.87 -13.09
CA SER A 396 -20.90 25.95 -12.44
C SER A 396 -21.36 24.84 -13.37
N LEU A 397 -21.46 23.63 -12.86
CA LEU A 397 -22.05 22.48 -13.53
C LEU A 397 -23.34 22.10 -12.82
N LYS A 398 -24.46 22.11 -13.57
CA LYS A 398 -25.78 21.79 -13.03
C LYS A 398 -26.29 20.49 -13.65
N VAL A 399 -26.86 19.63 -12.82
CA VAL A 399 -27.59 18.41 -13.21
C VAL A 399 -29.00 18.51 -12.65
N GLY A 400 -30.03 18.24 -13.46
CA GLY A 400 -31.42 18.41 -13.02
C GLY A 400 -31.72 19.83 -12.51
N GLY A 401 -31.04 20.86 -13.05
CA GLY A 401 -31.20 22.27 -12.69
C GLY A 401 -30.45 22.70 -11.41
N LEU A 402 -29.76 21.80 -10.69
CA LEU A 402 -29.05 22.12 -9.46
C LEU A 402 -27.54 21.89 -9.62
N ASP A 403 -26.72 22.77 -9.05
CA ASP A 403 -25.25 22.64 -9.07
C ASP A 403 -24.82 21.31 -8.44
N THR A 404 -23.90 20.59 -9.09
CA THR A 404 -23.43 19.26 -8.67
C THR A 404 -22.84 19.26 -7.26
N ARG A 405 -22.28 20.37 -6.81
CA ARG A 405 -21.71 20.55 -5.46
C ARG A 405 -22.74 20.57 -4.34
N LYS A 406 -24.03 20.76 -4.67
CA LYS A 406 -25.14 20.80 -3.71
C LYS A 406 -25.80 19.44 -3.51
N TYR A 407 -25.49 18.46 -4.33
CA TYR A 407 -26.00 17.11 -4.19
C TYR A 407 -25.21 16.31 -3.15
N ASP A 408 -25.88 15.33 -2.56
CA ASP A 408 -25.22 14.18 -1.96
C ASP A 408 -24.50 13.39 -3.05
N LEU A 409 -23.23 13.04 -2.80
CA LEU A 409 -22.36 12.39 -3.80
C LEU A 409 -22.91 11.01 -4.23
N GLU A 410 -23.46 10.24 -3.28
CA GLU A 410 -24.02 8.92 -3.59
C GLU A 410 -25.30 9.09 -4.40
N ALA A 411 -26.19 9.97 -3.97
CA ALA A 411 -27.46 10.24 -4.66
C ALA A 411 -27.24 10.73 -6.10
N LEU A 412 -26.28 11.62 -6.35
CA LEU A 412 -25.94 12.07 -7.70
C LEU A 412 -25.38 10.92 -8.52
N ARG A 413 -24.40 10.18 -7.98
CA ARG A 413 -23.75 9.08 -8.67
C ARG A 413 -24.71 7.92 -8.93
N ASP A 414 -25.73 7.74 -8.12
CA ASP A 414 -26.76 6.72 -8.35
C ASP A 414 -27.63 7.04 -9.57
N GLN A 415 -27.78 8.29 -9.91
CA GLN A 415 -28.54 8.73 -11.10
C GLN A 415 -27.67 8.88 -12.36
N VAL A 416 -26.34 8.74 -12.24
CA VAL A 416 -25.41 8.80 -13.37
C VAL A 416 -24.68 7.48 -13.49
N ALA A 417 -24.87 6.75 -14.59
CA ALA A 417 -24.09 5.57 -14.90
C ALA A 417 -23.00 5.91 -15.92
N MET A 418 -21.80 5.40 -15.70
CA MET A 418 -20.67 5.64 -16.58
C MET A 418 -19.98 4.33 -16.96
N VAL A 419 -19.85 4.09 -18.25
CA VAL A 419 -19.01 3.02 -18.81
C VAL A 419 -17.69 3.65 -19.23
N LEU A 420 -16.63 3.29 -18.55
CA LEU A 420 -15.29 3.86 -18.75
C LEU A 420 -14.60 3.27 -19.99
N GLN A 421 -13.67 4.01 -20.57
CA GLN A 421 -12.84 3.56 -21.69
C GLN A 421 -12.10 2.24 -21.35
N LYS A 422 -11.54 2.11 -20.14
CA LYS A 422 -10.98 0.85 -19.65
C LYS A 422 -12.04 0.08 -18.89
N ASN A 423 -12.66 -0.86 -19.57
CA ASN A 423 -13.67 -1.74 -19.00
C ASN A 423 -13.06 -2.76 -18.04
N VAL A 424 -13.50 -2.76 -16.78
CA VAL A 424 -13.01 -3.65 -15.74
C VAL A 424 -14.17 -4.52 -15.23
N LEU A 425 -13.94 -5.85 -15.25
CA LEU A 425 -14.80 -6.82 -14.58
C LEU A 425 -14.08 -7.35 -13.34
N PHE A 426 -14.84 -7.60 -12.28
CA PHE A 426 -14.34 -8.18 -11.04
C PHE A 426 -14.38 -9.71 -11.11
N SER A 427 -13.52 -10.36 -10.33
CA SER A 427 -13.57 -11.80 -10.14
C SER A 427 -14.91 -12.21 -9.54
N GLY A 428 -15.56 -13.18 -10.13
CA GLY A 428 -16.90 -13.62 -9.74
C GLY A 428 -17.73 -14.00 -10.97
N THR A 429 -18.99 -14.36 -10.79
CA THR A 429 -19.87 -14.71 -11.90
C THR A 429 -20.27 -13.50 -12.74
N ILE A 430 -20.79 -13.74 -13.95
CA ILE A 430 -21.40 -12.68 -14.78
C ILE A 430 -22.55 -12.02 -14.00
N LYS A 431 -23.40 -12.79 -13.32
CA LYS A 431 -24.49 -12.28 -12.46
C LYS A 431 -23.97 -11.32 -11.39
N GLU A 432 -22.94 -11.73 -10.68
CA GLU A 432 -22.34 -10.88 -9.64
C GLU A 432 -21.79 -9.58 -10.22
N ASN A 433 -21.14 -9.65 -11.39
CA ASN A 433 -20.67 -8.45 -12.09
C ASN A 433 -21.80 -7.53 -12.54
N LEU A 434 -22.92 -8.06 -13.01
CA LEU A 434 -24.09 -7.27 -13.39
C LEU A 434 -24.76 -6.61 -12.17
N ARG A 435 -24.87 -7.32 -11.04
CA ARG A 435 -25.48 -6.84 -9.79
C ARG A 435 -24.74 -5.67 -9.14
N TRP A 436 -23.56 -5.31 -9.60
CA TRP A 436 -22.94 -4.03 -9.25
C TRP A 436 -23.77 -2.82 -9.72
N GLY A 437 -24.61 -2.98 -10.75
CA GLY A 437 -25.56 -1.95 -11.16
C GLY A 437 -26.81 -1.87 -10.27
N ASN A 438 -27.27 -3.03 -9.77
CA ASN A 438 -28.38 -3.15 -8.81
C ASN A 438 -28.29 -4.50 -8.10
N GLU A 439 -27.95 -4.48 -6.82
CA GLU A 439 -27.76 -5.67 -5.99
C GLU A 439 -29.03 -6.56 -5.92
N ASN A 440 -30.21 -5.93 -5.93
CA ASN A 440 -31.50 -6.59 -5.79
C ASN A 440 -32.15 -7.00 -7.14
N ALA A 441 -31.41 -6.91 -8.25
CA ALA A 441 -31.95 -7.24 -9.57
C ALA A 441 -32.32 -8.73 -9.68
N THR A 442 -33.50 -9.00 -10.27
CA THR A 442 -33.93 -10.36 -10.58
C THR A 442 -33.18 -10.89 -11.80
N ASP A 443 -33.17 -12.22 -11.99
CA ASP A 443 -32.49 -12.82 -13.13
C ASP A 443 -33.12 -12.40 -14.49
N GLU A 444 -34.44 -12.16 -14.52
CA GLU A 444 -35.12 -11.61 -15.69
C GLU A 444 -34.62 -10.20 -16.04
N GLN A 445 -34.40 -9.36 -15.04
CA GLN A 445 -33.85 -8.02 -15.26
C GLN A 445 -32.40 -8.08 -15.77
N LEU A 446 -31.58 -9.04 -15.28
CA LEU A 446 -30.23 -9.26 -15.78
C LEU A 446 -30.25 -9.68 -17.25
N ILE A 447 -31.12 -10.61 -17.62
CA ILE A 447 -31.27 -11.08 -18.99
C ILE A 447 -31.70 -9.91 -19.90
N HIS A 448 -32.73 -9.17 -19.48
CA HIS A 448 -33.25 -8.05 -20.26
C HIS A 448 -32.18 -7.00 -20.58
N VAL A 449 -31.41 -6.53 -19.57
CA VAL A 449 -30.34 -5.55 -19.84
C VAL A 449 -29.20 -6.13 -20.68
N CYS A 450 -28.95 -7.43 -20.59
CA CYS A 450 -27.99 -8.11 -21.46
C CYS A 450 -28.47 -8.21 -22.91
N GLN A 451 -29.76 -8.37 -23.13
CA GLN A 451 -30.35 -8.29 -24.47
C GLN A 451 -30.21 -6.89 -25.05
N LEU A 452 -30.52 -5.85 -24.28
CA LEU A 452 -30.32 -4.45 -24.69
C LEU A 452 -28.87 -4.15 -25.05
N ALA A 453 -27.93 -4.65 -24.25
CA ALA A 453 -26.49 -4.51 -24.49
C ALA A 453 -25.92 -5.49 -25.50
N GLN A 454 -26.76 -6.30 -26.19
CA GLN A 454 -26.36 -7.36 -27.13
C GLN A 454 -25.36 -8.35 -26.51
N ALA A 455 -25.49 -8.60 -25.18
CA ALA A 455 -24.61 -9.49 -24.42
C ALA A 455 -25.19 -10.89 -24.23
N ASP A 456 -26.51 -11.04 -24.24
CA ASP A 456 -27.19 -12.32 -23.95
C ASP A 456 -26.75 -13.44 -24.88
N ASP A 457 -26.68 -13.19 -26.21
CA ASP A 457 -26.34 -14.19 -27.19
C ASP A 457 -25.04 -14.92 -26.90
N PHE A 458 -23.96 -14.17 -26.60
CA PHE A 458 -22.67 -14.80 -26.29
C PHE A 458 -22.66 -15.42 -24.90
N ILE A 459 -23.38 -14.82 -23.91
CA ILE A 459 -23.48 -15.40 -22.57
C ILE A 459 -24.13 -16.77 -22.60
N GLN A 460 -25.16 -16.94 -23.42
CA GLN A 460 -25.85 -18.24 -23.61
C GLN A 460 -24.93 -19.30 -24.22
N THR A 461 -23.85 -18.93 -24.92
CA THR A 461 -22.88 -19.89 -25.48
C THR A 461 -21.89 -20.44 -24.44
N PHE A 462 -21.77 -19.80 -23.29
CA PHE A 462 -20.91 -20.31 -22.22
C PHE A 462 -21.54 -21.54 -21.54
N PRO A 463 -20.74 -22.53 -21.09
CA PRO A 463 -21.27 -23.73 -20.42
C PRO A 463 -22.18 -23.41 -19.23
N ASP A 464 -21.75 -22.45 -18.39
CA ASP A 464 -22.46 -22.03 -17.17
C ASP A 464 -23.29 -20.77 -17.38
N LYS A 465 -23.43 -20.28 -18.62
CA LYS A 465 -24.22 -19.10 -18.99
C LYS A 465 -23.91 -17.91 -18.09
N TYR A 466 -24.92 -17.37 -17.38
CA TYR A 466 -24.79 -16.23 -16.46
C TYR A 466 -24.01 -16.55 -15.17
N ASP A 467 -23.85 -17.82 -14.82
CA ASP A 467 -23.05 -18.29 -13.69
C ASP A 467 -21.58 -18.53 -14.09
N THR A 468 -21.22 -18.29 -15.35
CA THR A 468 -19.82 -18.33 -15.81
C THR A 468 -18.95 -17.42 -14.99
N TYR A 469 -17.84 -17.97 -14.45
CA TYR A 469 -16.89 -17.24 -13.64
C TYR A 469 -16.00 -16.35 -14.51
N ILE A 470 -15.92 -15.10 -14.15
CA ILE A 470 -15.02 -14.08 -14.73
C ILE A 470 -13.76 -14.00 -13.88
N GLU A 471 -12.61 -14.14 -14.52
CA GLU A 471 -11.32 -13.95 -13.86
C GLU A 471 -11.01 -12.46 -13.59
N GLN A 472 -10.02 -12.20 -12.76
CA GLN A 472 -9.62 -10.84 -12.39
C GLN A 472 -9.35 -9.95 -13.62
N GLY A 473 -10.04 -8.83 -13.70
CA GLY A 473 -9.96 -7.92 -14.84
C GLY A 473 -10.62 -8.42 -16.11
N GLY A 474 -11.34 -9.58 -16.07
CA GLY A 474 -12.01 -10.17 -17.22
C GLY A 474 -11.03 -10.75 -18.24
N SER A 475 -9.93 -11.39 -17.81
CA SER A 475 -8.90 -11.93 -18.69
C SER A 475 -9.40 -13.08 -19.59
N ASN A 476 -10.46 -13.75 -19.18
CA ASN A 476 -11.09 -14.87 -19.89
C ASN A 476 -12.24 -14.49 -20.82
N VAL A 477 -12.49 -13.20 -21.03
CA VAL A 477 -13.50 -12.71 -21.99
C VAL A 477 -12.89 -11.69 -22.96
N SER A 478 -13.42 -11.62 -24.20
CA SER A 478 -12.93 -10.69 -25.21
C SER A 478 -13.23 -9.24 -24.85
N GLY A 479 -12.51 -8.27 -25.47
CA GLY A 479 -12.72 -6.85 -25.26
C GLY A 479 -14.16 -6.42 -25.51
N GLY A 480 -14.76 -6.84 -26.61
CA GLY A 480 -16.16 -6.53 -26.96
C GLY A 480 -17.18 -7.21 -26.03
N GLN A 481 -16.92 -8.43 -25.55
CA GLN A 481 -17.75 -9.09 -24.53
C GLN A 481 -17.71 -8.32 -23.21
N LYS A 482 -16.50 -7.90 -22.78
CA LYS A 482 -16.30 -7.11 -21.58
C LYS A 482 -17.04 -5.76 -21.65
N GLN A 483 -16.96 -5.07 -22.78
CA GLN A 483 -17.69 -3.81 -23.01
C GLN A 483 -19.19 -3.99 -22.86
N ARG A 484 -19.77 -5.01 -23.54
CA ARG A 484 -21.20 -5.28 -23.50
C ARG A 484 -21.70 -5.65 -22.09
N ILE A 485 -20.93 -6.41 -21.31
CA ILE A 485 -21.26 -6.68 -19.90
C ILE A 485 -21.22 -5.36 -19.07
N CYS A 486 -20.24 -4.49 -19.30
CA CYS A 486 -20.17 -3.20 -18.60
C CYS A 486 -21.32 -2.27 -18.99
N ILE A 487 -21.78 -2.28 -20.25
CA ILE A 487 -22.97 -1.55 -20.70
C ILE A 487 -24.22 -2.12 -20.01
N ALA A 488 -24.41 -3.44 -19.98
CA ALA A 488 -25.53 -4.09 -19.29
C ALA A 488 -25.56 -3.72 -17.79
N ARG A 489 -24.39 -3.72 -17.12
CA ARG A 489 -24.24 -3.27 -15.73
C ARG A 489 -24.71 -1.82 -15.54
N ALA A 490 -24.35 -0.92 -16.46
CA ALA A 490 -24.74 0.49 -16.40
C ALA A 490 -26.25 0.66 -16.61
N LEU A 491 -26.86 -0.08 -17.55
CA LEU A 491 -28.30 -0.07 -17.79
C LEU A 491 -29.11 -0.58 -16.60
N LEU A 492 -28.60 -1.59 -15.91
CA LEU A 492 -29.27 -2.18 -14.74
C LEU A 492 -29.51 -1.17 -13.61
N LYS A 493 -28.67 -0.13 -13.54
CA LYS A 493 -28.80 0.98 -12.59
C LYS A 493 -30.03 1.86 -12.86
N LYS A 494 -30.61 1.82 -14.06
CA LYS A 494 -31.71 2.68 -14.55
C LYS A 494 -31.41 4.17 -14.35
N PRO A 495 -30.27 4.67 -14.87
CA PRO A 495 -29.82 6.01 -14.58
C PRO A 495 -30.63 7.07 -15.34
N LYS A 496 -30.65 8.31 -14.81
CA LYS A 496 -31.16 9.48 -15.55
C LYS A 496 -30.16 9.98 -16.60
N ILE A 497 -28.86 9.72 -16.38
CA ILE A 497 -27.78 10.06 -17.30
C ILE A 497 -26.89 8.84 -17.51
N LEU A 498 -26.70 8.43 -18.78
CA LEU A 498 -25.80 7.35 -19.19
C LEU A 498 -24.61 7.93 -19.95
N ILE A 499 -23.42 7.66 -19.50
CA ILE A 499 -22.16 8.11 -20.13
C ILE A 499 -21.43 6.89 -20.68
N LEU A 500 -21.11 6.92 -21.96
CA LEU A 500 -20.37 5.90 -22.69
C LEU A 500 -19.06 6.51 -23.19
N ASP A 501 -17.96 6.27 -22.47
CA ASP A 501 -16.64 6.80 -22.82
C ASP A 501 -15.87 5.79 -23.67
N ASP A 502 -15.92 5.98 -25.00
CA ASP A 502 -15.30 5.11 -26.02
C ASP A 502 -15.61 3.61 -25.80
N SER A 503 -16.81 3.35 -25.28
CA SER A 503 -17.20 2.04 -24.76
C SER A 503 -17.80 1.11 -25.82
N THR A 504 -17.81 1.50 -27.09
CA THR A 504 -18.21 0.65 -28.22
C THR A 504 -17.07 0.45 -29.24
N SER A 505 -15.88 0.94 -28.96
CA SER A 505 -14.73 0.87 -29.88
C SER A 505 -14.26 -0.55 -30.21
N ALA A 506 -14.43 -1.51 -29.28
CA ALA A 506 -14.11 -2.92 -29.49
C ALA A 506 -15.35 -3.76 -29.93
N VAL A 507 -16.48 -3.11 -30.19
CA VAL A 507 -17.70 -3.75 -30.68
C VAL A 507 -17.79 -3.49 -32.20
N ASP A 508 -18.27 -4.48 -32.95
CA ASP A 508 -18.48 -4.32 -34.38
C ASP A 508 -19.60 -3.32 -34.69
N THR A 509 -19.57 -2.72 -35.88
CA THR A 509 -20.47 -1.63 -36.26
C THR A 509 -21.95 -2.05 -36.23
N LYS A 510 -22.26 -3.31 -36.57
CA LYS A 510 -23.64 -3.84 -36.56
C LYS A 510 -24.18 -3.92 -35.13
N THR A 511 -23.39 -4.48 -34.22
CA THR A 511 -23.76 -4.63 -32.81
C THR A 511 -23.86 -3.23 -32.13
N ASP A 512 -22.97 -2.30 -32.45
CA ASP A 512 -23.06 -0.91 -31.96
C ASP A 512 -24.36 -0.22 -32.41
N ALA A 513 -24.76 -0.39 -33.67
CA ALA A 513 -26.03 0.13 -34.18
C ALA A 513 -27.26 -0.47 -33.47
N LEU A 514 -27.24 -1.77 -33.14
CA LEU A 514 -28.31 -2.43 -32.39
C LEU A 514 -28.39 -1.92 -30.95
N ILE A 515 -27.26 -1.72 -30.28
CA ILE A 515 -27.21 -1.15 -28.92
C ILE A 515 -27.80 0.27 -28.93
N ARG A 516 -27.41 1.12 -29.88
CA ARG A 516 -27.94 2.48 -30.02
C ARG A 516 -29.45 2.50 -30.33
N LYS A 517 -29.93 1.56 -31.15
CA LYS A 517 -31.36 1.36 -31.41
C LYS A 517 -32.09 1.02 -30.12
N ALA A 518 -31.59 0.06 -29.35
CA ALA A 518 -32.17 -0.31 -28.06
C ALA A 518 -32.22 0.87 -27.08
N PHE A 519 -31.20 1.73 -27.05
CA PHE A 519 -31.20 2.93 -26.21
C PHE A 519 -32.29 3.94 -26.59
N ARG A 520 -32.60 4.08 -27.87
CA ARG A 520 -33.67 4.98 -28.34
C ARG A 520 -35.06 4.45 -27.99
N GLU A 521 -35.24 3.14 -28.09
CA GLU A 521 -36.55 2.50 -27.91
C GLU A 521 -36.88 2.25 -26.42
N GLU A 522 -35.88 1.79 -25.64
CA GLU A 522 -36.14 1.27 -24.29
C GLU A 522 -35.79 2.25 -23.17
N ILE A 523 -34.91 3.24 -23.42
CA ILE A 523 -34.53 4.26 -22.44
C ILE A 523 -34.59 5.69 -23.01
N PRO A 524 -35.72 6.10 -23.63
CA PRO A 524 -35.82 7.42 -24.27
C PRO A 524 -35.63 8.59 -23.30
N ASP A 525 -36.07 8.46 -22.07
CA ASP A 525 -35.99 9.51 -21.04
C ASP A 525 -34.60 9.68 -20.41
N THR A 526 -33.70 8.73 -20.63
CA THR A 526 -32.31 8.79 -20.15
C THR A 526 -31.48 9.70 -21.07
N THR A 527 -30.79 10.69 -20.51
CA THR A 527 -29.83 11.49 -21.25
C THR A 527 -28.56 10.68 -21.52
N LYS A 528 -28.09 10.64 -22.75
CA LYS A 528 -26.96 9.81 -23.17
C LYS A 528 -25.81 10.67 -23.66
N PHE A 529 -24.62 10.49 -23.09
CA PHE A 529 -23.39 11.05 -23.58
C PHE A 529 -22.55 9.94 -24.20
N ILE A 530 -22.26 10.04 -25.49
CA ILE A 530 -21.52 9.03 -26.25
C ILE A 530 -20.23 9.66 -26.77
N ILE A 531 -19.12 9.35 -26.14
CA ILE A 531 -17.80 9.66 -26.69
C ILE A 531 -17.43 8.56 -27.66
N ALA A 532 -17.20 8.91 -28.91
CA ALA A 532 -16.83 7.95 -29.94
C ALA A 532 -15.65 8.46 -30.77
N GLN A 533 -14.91 7.52 -31.32
CA GLN A 533 -13.88 7.77 -32.33
C GLN A 533 -14.47 7.68 -33.75
N ARG A 534 -15.56 6.91 -33.91
CA ARG A 534 -16.25 6.76 -35.20
C ARG A 534 -17.44 7.69 -35.27
N ILE A 535 -17.54 8.45 -36.37
CA ILE A 535 -18.69 9.32 -36.60
C ILE A 535 -19.99 8.52 -36.72
N SER A 536 -19.93 7.33 -37.32
CA SER A 536 -21.09 6.43 -37.42
C SER A 536 -21.75 6.09 -36.08
N SER A 537 -21.02 6.19 -34.97
CA SER A 537 -21.57 5.93 -33.62
C SER A 537 -22.32 7.13 -33.03
N VAL A 538 -22.18 8.33 -33.60
CA VAL A 538 -22.79 9.57 -33.08
C VAL A 538 -23.57 10.34 -34.12
N GLN A 539 -23.57 9.96 -35.39
CA GLN A 539 -24.23 10.69 -36.47
C GLN A 539 -25.75 10.87 -36.26
N ASP A 540 -26.38 9.92 -35.57
CA ASP A 540 -27.81 9.94 -35.23
C ASP A 540 -28.10 10.62 -33.88
N ALA A 541 -27.14 11.29 -33.26
CA ALA A 541 -27.32 11.98 -32.00
C ALA A 541 -28.10 13.30 -32.23
N ASP A 542 -28.93 13.69 -31.22
CA ASP A 542 -29.69 14.93 -31.25
C ASP A 542 -28.74 16.14 -31.28
N LYS A 543 -27.56 16.00 -30.72
CA LYS A 543 -26.54 17.02 -30.61
C LYS A 543 -25.14 16.40 -30.65
N ILE A 544 -24.25 16.94 -31.44
CA ILE A 544 -22.84 16.55 -31.51
C ILE A 544 -21.97 17.70 -31.05
N ILE A 545 -21.05 17.43 -30.13
CA ILE A 545 -20.07 18.39 -29.61
C ILE A 545 -18.72 18.03 -30.23
N VAL A 546 -18.11 18.98 -30.92
CA VAL A 546 -16.74 18.88 -31.43
C VAL A 546 -15.79 19.55 -30.48
N MET A 547 -14.87 18.77 -29.88
CA MET A 547 -13.88 19.29 -28.94
C MET A 547 -12.50 19.38 -29.57
N ASP A 548 -11.83 20.50 -29.34
CA ASP A 548 -10.42 20.72 -29.68
C ASP A 548 -9.67 21.36 -28.51
N LYS A 549 -8.56 20.75 -28.10
CA LYS A 549 -7.62 21.27 -27.07
C LYS A 549 -8.29 21.83 -25.81
N GLY A 550 -9.34 21.15 -25.33
CA GLY A 550 -10.05 21.54 -24.11
C GLY A 550 -11.12 22.63 -24.30
N HIS A 551 -11.42 23.01 -25.52
CA HIS A 551 -12.51 23.95 -25.89
C HIS A 551 -13.57 23.25 -26.73
N ILE A 552 -14.78 23.82 -26.78
CA ILE A 552 -15.80 23.43 -27.72
C ILE A 552 -15.54 24.18 -29.01
N SER A 553 -15.24 23.46 -30.10
CA SER A 553 -15.07 24.03 -31.44
C SER A 553 -16.41 24.32 -32.11
N ALA A 554 -17.35 23.38 -32.01
CA ALA A 554 -18.70 23.54 -32.56
C ALA A 554 -19.70 22.62 -31.84
N VAL A 555 -20.99 22.96 -31.93
CA VAL A 555 -22.11 22.14 -31.45
C VAL A 555 -23.21 22.20 -32.51
N GLY A 556 -23.73 21.06 -32.94
CA GLY A 556 -24.80 20.97 -33.93
C GLY A 556 -25.21 19.56 -34.24
N THR A 557 -26.07 19.35 -35.22
CA THR A 557 -26.41 18.07 -35.80
C THR A 557 -25.33 17.59 -36.77
N HIS A 558 -25.38 16.34 -37.18
CA HIS A 558 -24.46 15.78 -38.18
C HIS A 558 -24.40 16.65 -39.46
N GLU A 559 -25.57 17.05 -40.01
CA GLU A 559 -25.67 17.82 -41.23
C GLU A 559 -25.09 19.22 -41.07
N GLU A 560 -25.41 19.91 -39.96
CA GLU A 560 -24.90 21.26 -39.64
C GLU A 560 -23.37 21.27 -39.51
N LEU A 561 -22.81 20.29 -38.80
CA LEU A 561 -21.37 20.20 -38.59
C LEU A 561 -20.62 19.78 -39.86
N LEU A 562 -21.21 18.91 -40.66
CA LEU A 562 -20.63 18.55 -41.95
C LEU A 562 -20.58 19.71 -42.93
N ALA A 563 -21.51 20.66 -42.79
CA ALA A 563 -21.55 21.88 -43.64
C ALA A 563 -20.60 23.00 -43.11
N SER A 564 -20.33 23.05 -41.80
CA SER A 564 -19.74 24.25 -41.18
C SER A 564 -18.43 24.04 -40.39
N ASN A 565 -18.08 22.83 -39.98
CA ASN A 565 -16.93 22.60 -39.10
C ASN A 565 -15.82 21.76 -39.76
N GLU A 566 -14.67 22.37 -39.97
CA GLU A 566 -13.51 21.74 -40.64
C GLU A 566 -13.01 20.49 -39.94
N ILE A 567 -12.93 20.51 -38.59
CA ILE A 567 -12.47 19.36 -37.80
C ILE A 567 -13.41 18.16 -37.96
N TYR A 568 -14.73 18.41 -37.95
CA TYR A 568 -15.72 17.38 -38.15
C TYR A 568 -15.67 16.80 -39.57
N GLN A 569 -15.52 17.65 -40.55
CA GLN A 569 -15.35 17.25 -41.97
C GLN A 569 -14.10 16.40 -42.18
N GLU A 570 -12.97 16.79 -41.59
CA GLU A 570 -11.71 16.06 -41.71
C GLU A 570 -11.85 14.65 -41.14
N VAL A 571 -12.44 14.50 -39.92
CA VAL A 571 -12.69 13.21 -39.30
C VAL A 571 -13.67 12.38 -40.13
N TYR A 572 -14.74 12.96 -40.65
CA TYR A 572 -15.72 12.26 -41.48
C TYR A 572 -15.11 11.73 -42.77
N TYR A 573 -14.46 12.61 -43.56
CA TYR A 573 -13.89 12.21 -44.84
C TYR A 573 -12.73 11.21 -44.69
N SER A 574 -11.94 11.29 -43.60
CA SER A 574 -10.90 10.30 -43.34
C SER A 574 -11.47 8.92 -43.12
N GLN A 575 -12.64 8.82 -42.47
CA GLN A 575 -13.30 7.52 -42.20
C GLN A 575 -14.04 6.97 -43.41
N VAL A 576 -14.66 7.84 -44.23
CA VAL A 576 -15.36 7.44 -45.47
C VAL A 576 -14.36 6.98 -46.55
N LYS A 577 -13.22 7.65 -46.71
CA LYS A 577 -12.18 7.26 -47.66
C LYS A 577 -11.49 5.95 -47.27
N GLY A 578 -11.20 5.75 -45.98
CA GLY A 578 -10.64 4.51 -45.49
C GLY A 578 -11.56 3.29 -45.67
N GLY A 579 -12.89 3.48 -45.61
CA GLY A 579 -13.86 2.41 -45.82
C GLY A 579 -14.03 2.00 -47.28
N SER A 580 -13.74 2.92 -48.24
CA SER A 580 -13.86 2.60 -49.68
C SER A 580 -12.62 1.88 -50.25
N GLU A 581 -11.48 1.92 -49.59
CA GLU A 581 -10.28 1.19 -50.01
C GLU A 581 -10.31 -0.30 -49.53
N ASP A 582 -10.97 -0.60 -48.41
CA ASP A 582 -11.13 -2.00 -47.93
C ASP A 582 -12.20 -2.79 -48.73
N GLU A 583 -13.23 -2.15 -49.29
CA GLU A 583 -14.22 -2.82 -50.13
C GLU A 583 -13.72 -3.14 -51.56
N THR A 584 -12.60 -2.57 -52.00
CA THR A 584 -11.99 -2.84 -53.30
C THR A 584 -10.85 -3.86 -53.23
N ALA A 585 -10.52 -4.37 -52.02
CA ALA A 585 -9.43 -5.32 -51.79
C ALA A 585 -9.92 -6.77 -51.46
N GLU A 586 -11.24 -7.04 -51.50
CA GLU A 586 -11.84 -8.38 -51.56
C GLU A 586 -12.32 -8.61 -53.03
#